data_f4899fa925b7db7419ffe383e8d9dfb4
#
_entry.id   f4899fa925b7db7419ffe383e8d9dfb4
#
_cell.length_a   1.000
_cell.length_b   1.000
_cell.length_c   1.000
_cell.angle_alpha   90.00
_cell.angle_beta   90.00
_cell.angle_gamma   90.00
#
_symmetry.space_group_name_H-M   'P 1'
#
loop_
_entity.id
_entity.type
_entity.pdbx_description
1 polymer ?
#
loop_
_entity_poly.entity_id
_entity_poly.type
_entity_poly.pdbx_seq_one_letter_code
_entity_poly.pdbx_strand_id
1 'polypeptide(L)'
;MLLPPSLNEWVPPDHEIHFIREAVDKLDLSAITEAYADGGGNPPYDPKLMVRILFFAYARGVRSSRRIERMLRENVAMRVLACNEQPDHWTISNFRKRHLEALGELFVQTVLLAKLAGLVKLGHVAIDGTKVKANASKHSAMSYGHMRQEADRLRQVIGGHLRQAIAEDEEEDRQLGRRRGDELPEALADAVQRRAVIERAMAVLEQAARRGEVKVVRREPAAEALGAGDSGRVPCSTESDEPSSSERAGEAGEGPGARALPLCLGVEESPRSEGGGGEGGGCTGAPATGPEAEVRPDDKAQYNFTDPDSRIMPTSAKAFDQCYNAQAAVDAATQVIVAAELSNKVADGPHLLPLVEQAAANTGWLPAEVSADAAYYSSDRVQALEEREIDPFIPPEKIRHGPWRRQPPPRGRPPRNLDTRGRMRRKLRTRHGRERYQLRQQTVEPVFGQIKWARGLQQFLLRGLPAARACWRFECAVHNVLKMWRLGAVWS
;
A
#
# COMPACT_ATOMS: atom_id res chain seq x y z
N MET A 1 11.36 35.97 44.81
CA MET A 1 10.96 35.57 43.47
C MET A 1 10.58 34.10 43.55
N LEU A 2 9.32 33.74 43.42
CA LEU A 2 8.90 32.34 43.39
C LEU A 2 9.34 31.77 42.04
N LEU A 3 10.06 30.66 42.06
CA LEU A 3 10.38 29.92 40.82
C LEU A 3 9.07 29.48 40.15
N PRO A 4 8.94 29.62 38.83
CA PRO A 4 7.76 29.10 38.15
C PRO A 4 7.67 27.58 38.36
N PRO A 5 6.46 27.00 38.50
CA PRO A 5 6.31 25.55 38.65
C PRO A 5 6.93 24.84 37.47
N SER A 6 7.51 23.67 37.73
CA SER A 6 8.05 22.82 36.68
C SER A 6 6.92 22.45 35.67
N LEU A 7 7.21 22.45 34.37
CA LEU A 7 6.24 22.00 33.37
C LEU A 7 5.74 20.58 33.65
N ASN A 8 6.56 19.74 34.29
CA ASN A 8 6.17 18.38 34.69
C ASN A 8 5.01 18.36 35.70
N GLU A 9 4.91 19.40 36.57
CA GLU A 9 3.83 19.49 37.56
C GLU A 9 2.48 19.84 36.93
N TRP A 10 2.48 20.33 35.69
CA TRP A 10 1.25 20.68 34.95
C TRP A 10 0.63 19.49 34.24
N VAL A 11 1.34 18.37 34.19
CA VAL A 11 0.86 17.15 33.53
C VAL A 11 0.50 16.10 34.58
N PRO A 12 -0.74 15.62 34.64
CA PRO A 12 -1.14 14.61 35.59
C PRO A 12 -0.23 13.35 35.55
N PRO A 13 0.03 12.73 36.71
CA PRO A 13 0.92 11.55 36.79
C PRO A 13 0.47 10.35 35.94
N ASP A 14 -0.82 10.23 35.71
CA ASP A 14 -1.47 9.16 34.91
C ASP A 14 -1.55 9.48 33.42
N HIS A 15 -1.02 10.65 33.00
CA HIS A 15 -1.08 11.07 31.59
C HIS A 15 -0.22 10.17 30.71
N GLU A 16 -0.70 9.83 29.51
CA GLU A 16 -0.07 8.92 28.56
C GLU A 16 1.36 9.27 28.17
N ILE A 17 1.80 10.54 28.32
CA ILE A 17 3.17 10.94 27.96
C ILE A 17 4.22 10.26 28.84
N HIS A 18 3.93 10.03 30.12
CA HIS A 18 4.86 9.35 31.03
C HIS A 18 5.07 7.91 30.57
N PHE A 19 3.98 7.24 30.19
CA PHE A 19 4.04 5.89 29.63
C PHE A 19 4.73 5.84 28.26
N ILE A 20 4.44 6.80 27.35
CA ILE A 20 5.11 6.88 26.05
C ILE A 20 6.62 7.07 26.24
N ARG A 21 7.04 7.94 27.16
CA ARG A 21 8.45 8.14 27.49
C ARG A 21 9.10 6.84 27.93
N GLU A 22 8.50 6.16 28.90
CA GLU A 22 9.01 4.89 29.43
C GLU A 22 9.05 3.80 28.35
N ALA A 23 8.00 3.68 27.54
CA ALA A 23 7.94 2.72 26.44
C ALA A 23 9.06 2.96 25.43
N VAL A 24 9.27 4.21 25.00
CA VAL A 24 10.33 4.55 24.04
C VAL A 24 11.72 4.30 24.63
N ASP A 25 11.92 4.50 25.94
CA ASP A 25 13.18 4.23 26.61
C ASP A 25 13.57 2.74 26.62
N LYS A 26 12.58 1.86 26.49
CA LYS A 26 12.76 0.41 26.38
C LYS A 26 12.93 -0.10 24.94
N LEU A 27 12.69 0.76 23.94
CA LEU A 27 12.89 0.41 22.53
C LEU A 27 14.38 0.51 22.17
N ASP A 28 14.84 -0.45 21.40
CA ASP A 28 16.16 -0.37 20.76
C ASP A 28 16.08 0.57 19.55
N LEU A 29 16.80 1.67 19.64
CA LEU A 29 16.89 2.69 18.60
C LEU A 29 18.26 2.70 17.90
N SER A 30 19.05 1.63 18.04
CA SER A 30 20.39 1.52 17.44
C SER A 30 20.38 1.80 15.94
N ALA A 31 19.43 1.23 15.18
CA ALA A 31 19.26 1.47 13.74
C ALA A 31 19.02 2.96 13.38
N ILE A 32 18.53 3.75 14.34
CA ILE A 32 18.36 5.20 14.16
C ILE A 32 19.61 5.94 14.64
N THR A 33 20.17 5.58 15.79
CA THR A 33 21.31 6.30 16.41
C THR A 33 22.61 6.13 15.64
N GLU A 34 22.88 4.94 15.12
CA GLU A 34 24.07 4.66 14.31
C GLU A 34 24.16 5.51 13.05
N ALA A 35 23.01 5.89 12.47
CA ALA A 35 22.98 6.80 11.32
C ALA A 35 23.47 8.22 11.62
N TYR A 36 23.77 8.57 12.89
CA TYR A 36 24.29 9.86 13.32
C TYR A 36 25.73 9.81 13.82
N ALA A 37 26.38 8.64 13.88
CA ALA A 37 27.69 8.45 14.49
C ALA A 37 28.83 9.24 13.82
N ASP A 38 28.69 9.60 12.53
CA ASP A 38 29.79 10.16 11.73
C ASP A 38 29.59 11.63 11.29
N GLY A 39 28.62 12.35 11.84
CA GLY A 39 28.26 13.67 11.35
C GLY A 39 29.01 14.81 12.07
N GLY A 40 30.01 15.44 11.40
CA GLY A 40 30.50 16.76 11.79
C GLY A 40 29.44 17.84 11.54
N GLY A 41 29.13 18.68 12.55
CA GLY A 41 28.17 19.79 12.45
C GLY A 41 27.46 20.07 13.77
N ASN A 42 26.37 20.87 13.73
CA ASN A 42 25.53 21.07 14.92
C ASN A 42 24.97 19.72 15.39
N PRO A 43 25.01 19.44 16.71
CA PRO A 43 24.51 18.18 17.24
C PRO A 43 23.02 18.02 16.85
N PRO A 44 22.62 16.87 16.29
CA PRO A 44 21.23 16.61 15.96
C PRO A 44 20.42 16.50 17.27
N TYR A 45 19.11 16.72 17.18
CA TYR A 45 18.22 16.37 18.30
C TYR A 45 18.40 14.89 18.67
N ASP A 46 18.33 14.58 19.97
CA ASP A 46 18.35 13.20 20.44
C ASP A 46 17.31 12.33 19.69
N PRO A 47 17.70 11.24 19.05
CA PRO A 47 16.78 10.33 18.38
C PRO A 47 15.64 9.83 19.27
N LYS A 48 15.89 9.56 20.55
CA LYS A 48 14.84 9.17 21.51
C LYS A 48 13.79 10.26 21.67
N LEU A 49 14.22 11.51 21.76
CA LEU A 49 13.31 12.65 21.82
C LEU A 49 12.45 12.74 20.56
N MET A 50 13.04 12.60 19.39
CA MET A 50 12.32 12.63 18.13
C MET A 50 11.30 11.50 18.02
N VAL A 51 11.63 10.28 18.44
CA VAL A 51 10.73 9.13 18.48
C VAL A 51 9.59 9.39 19.47
N ARG A 52 9.84 9.90 20.67
CA ARG A 52 8.81 10.27 21.66
C ARG A 52 7.82 11.29 21.08
N ILE A 53 8.32 12.34 20.42
CA ILE A 53 7.51 13.36 19.73
C ILE A 53 6.58 12.69 18.69
N LEU A 54 7.13 11.80 17.86
CA LEU A 54 6.34 11.11 16.83
C LEU A 54 5.28 10.19 17.45
N PHE A 55 5.62 9.39 18.47
CA PHE A 55 4.65 8.52 19.14
C PHE A 55 3.47 9.32 19.70
N PHE A 56 3.74 10.41 20.43
CA PHE A 56 2.68 11.23 21.01
C PHE A 56 1.87 11.97 19.95
N ALA A 57 2.52 12.52 18.92
CA ALA A 57 1.84 13.19 17.82
C ALA A 57 0.87 12.23 17.07
N TYR A 58 1.32 11.02 16.76
CA TYR A 58 0.52 10.01 16.10
C TYR A 58 -0.58 9.45 17.01
N ALA A 59 -0.32 9.34 18.32
CA ALA A 59 -1.34 9.02 19.32
C ALA A 59 -2.50 10.02 19.32
N ARG A 60 -2.19 11.30 19.08
CA ARG A 60 -3.16 12.40 18.94
C ARG A 60 -3.67 12.61 17.51
N GLY A 61 -3.32 11.72 16.57
CA GLY A 61 -3.73 11.82 15.17
C GLY A 61 -3.07 12.94 14.37
N VAL A 62 -1.97 13.50 14.88
CA VAL A 62 -1.22 14.58 14.24
C VAL A 62 -0.04 13.99 13.46
N ARG A 63 -0.08 14.03 12.12
CA ARG A 63 0.95 13.48 11.23
C ARG A 63 1.70 14.53 10.43
N SER A 64 1.11 15.72 10.25
CA SER A 64 1.74 16.83 9.55
C SER A 64 2.89 17.42 10.38
N SER A 65 4.11 17.49 9.83
CA SER A 65 5.29 18.03 10.52
C SER A 65 5.06 19.47 11.01
N ARG A 66 4.40 20.32 10.19
CA ARG A 66 4.04 21.68 10.61
C ARG A 66 3.05 21.73 11.78
N ARG A 67 2.11 20.78 11.82
CA ARG A 67 1.18 20.67 12.97
C ARG A 67 1.88 20.12 14.20
N ILE A 68 2.84 19.22 14.05
CA ILE A 68 3.68 18.72 15.15
C ILE A 68 4.53 19.86 15.71
N GLU A 69 5.18 20.66 14.87
CA GLU A 69 5.93 21.85 15.28
C GLU A 69 5.05 22.83 16.07
N ARG A 70 3.83 23.11 15.60
CA ARG A 70 2.87 23.94 16.35
C ARG A 70 2.53 23.32 17.71
N MET A 71 2.29 21.99 17.72
CA MET A 71 1.98 21.26 18.95
C MET A 71 3.13 21.33 19.99
N LEU A 72 4.40 21.34 19.54
CA LEU A 72 5.58 21.54 20.41
C LEU A 72 5.58 22.91 21.09
N ARG A 73 4.96 23.92 20.48
CA ARG A 73 4.85 25.29 21.06
C ARG A 73 3.64 25.45 21.97
N GLU A 74 2.50 24.87 21.60
CA GLU A 74 1.19 25.15 22.21
C GLU A 74 0.77 24.10 23.26
N ASN A 75 1.21 22.85 23.15
CA ASN A 75 0.75 21.75 24.00
C ASN A 75 1.76 21.46 25.13
N VAL A 76 1.34 21.66 26.37
CA VAL A 76 2.20 21.48 27.56
C VAL A 76 2.73 20.05 27.66
N ALA A 77 1.87 19.02 27.44
CA ALA A 77 2.27 17.62 27.49
C ALA A 77 3.35 17.30 26.43
N MET A 78 3.21 17.85 25.21
CA MET A 78 4.23 17.72 24.17
C MET A 78 5.56 18.40 24.58
N ARG A 79 5.50 19.59 25.17
CA ARG A 79 6.69 20.31 25.66
C ARG A 79 7.42 19.53 26.75
N VAL A 80 6.68 18.95 27.70
CA VAL A 80 7.23 18.07 28.72
C VAL A 80 7.92 16.86 28.11
N LEU A 81 7.26 16.18 27.19
CA LEU A 81 7.79 14.99 26.51
C LEU A 81 9.04 15.29 25.68
N ALA A 82 9.07 16.47 25.06
CA ALA A 82 10.19 16.98 24.26
C ALA A 82 11.27 17.71 25.09
N CYS A 83 11.23 17.68 26.43
CA CYS A 83 12.15 18.40 27.28
C CYS A 83 12.26 19.90 26.92
N ASN A 84 11.16 20.49 26.46
CA ASN A 84 11.05 21.87 25.95
C ASN A 84 11.86 22.14 24.66
N GLU A 85 12.42 21.13 24.02
CA GLU A 85 13.04 21.24 22.71
C GLU A 85 11.97 21.45 21.65
N GLN A 86 12.30 22.21 20.61
CA GLN A 86 11.35 22.60 19.56
C GLN A 86 11.92 22.36 18.16
N PRO A 87 12.12 21.09 17.75
CA PRO A 87 12.50 20.79 16.38
C PRO A 87 11.48 21.37 15.40
N ASP A 88 11.96 22.01 14.35
CA ASP A 88 11.14 22.57 13.30
C ASP A 88 10.52 21.49 12.40
N HIS A 89 9.56 21.90 11.59
CA HIS A 89 8.85 20.98 10.70
C HIS A 89 9.76 20.31 9.65
N TRP A 90 10.84 20.95 9.24
CA TRP A 90 11.80 20.42 8.29
C TRP A 90 12.61 19.28 8.95
N THR A 91 13.14 19.51 10.15
CA THR A 91 13.83 18.50 10.97
C THR A 91 12.94 17.29 11.24
N ILE A 92 11.68 17.51 11.66
CA ILE A 92 10.71 16.43 11.90
C ILE A 92 10.44 15.64 10.61
N SER A 93 10.27 16.34 9.48
CA SER A 93 10.01 15.69 8.20
C SER A 93 11.20 14.86 7.73
N ASN A 94 12.41 15.40 7.83
CA ASN A 94 13.65 14.72 7.43
C ASN A 94 13.97 13.53 8.32
N PHE A 95 13.83 13.68 9.64
CA PHE A 95 13.97 12.55 10.57
C PHE A 95 13.06 11.39 10.19
N ARG A 96 11.77 11.67 9.98
CA ARG A 96 10.79 10.66 9.58
C ARG A 96 11.11 10.01 8.23
N LYS A 97 11.58 10.78 7.23
CA LYS A 97 11.95 10.24 5.92
C LYS A 97 13.21 9.38 6.00
N ARG A 98 14.23 9.86 6.69
CA ARG A 98 15.52 9.19 6.83
C ARG A 98 15.41 7.86 7.58
N HIS A 99 14.59 7.82 8.65
CA HIS A 99 14.48 6.67 9.55
C HIS A 99 13.14 5.93 9.39
N LEU A 100 12.47 6.06 8.24
CA LEU A 100 11.12 5.58 8.05
C LEU A 100 11.01 4.06 8.25
N GLU A 101 11.95 3.30 7.74
CA GLU A 101 12.00 1.84 7.85
C GLU A 101 12.24 1.41 9.31
N ALA A 102 13.26 1.99 9.95
CA ALA A 102 13.54 1.75 11.37
C ALA A 102 12.35 2.10 12.28
N LEU A 103 11.64 3.20 12.01
CA LEU A 103 10.39 3.54 12.71
C LEU A 103 9.31 2.48 12.52
N GLY A 104 9.21 1.89 11.32
CA GLY A 104 8.28 0.79 11.05
C GLY A 104 8.63 -0.49 11.84
N GLU A 105 9.92 -0.78 11.99
CA GLU A 105 10.38 -1.96 12.74
C GLU A 105 10.18 -1.84 14.26
N LEU A 106 9.97 -0.64 14.79
CA LEU A 106 9.55 -0.47 16.19
C LEU A 106 8.22 -1.17 16.50
N PHE A 107 7.42 -1.50 15.47
CA PHE A 107 6.22 -2.30 15.65
C PHE A 107 6.51 -3.65 16.30
N VAL A 108 7.50 -4.38 15.81
CA VAL A 108 7.88 -5.69 16.36
C VAL A 108 8.29 -5.55 17.83
N GLN A 109 9.07 -4.52 18.14
CA GLN A 109 9.51 -4.25 19.51
C GLN A 109 8.33 -3.94 20.44
N THR A 110 7.31 -3.19 19.97
CA THR A 110 6.11 -2.95 20.78
C THR A 110 5.28 -4.22 21.03
N VAL A 111 5.30 -5.19 20.11
CA VAL A 111 4.69 -6.51 20.34
C VAL A 111 5.45 -7.27 21.42
N LEU A 112 6.78 -7.24 21.38
CA LEU A 112 7.62 -7.88 22.41
C LEU A 112 7.42 -7.22 23.78
N LEU A 113 7.35 -5.88 23.86
CA LEU A 113 7.02 -5.16 25.09
C LEU A 113 5.65 -5.56 25.64
N ALA A 114 4.64 -5.67 24.78
CA ALA A 114 3.30 -6.13 25.19
C ALA A 114 3.32 -7.59 25.67
N LYS A 115 4.16 -8.43 25.06
CA LYS A 115 4.37 -9.82 25.51
C LYS A 115 5.03 -9.86 26.90
N LEU A 116 6.08 -9.06 27.12
CA LEU A 116 6.75 -8.95 28.43
C LEU A 116 5.79 -8.45 29.52
N ALA A 117 4.91 -7.52 29.20
CA ALA A 117 3.84 -7.07 30.08
C ALA A 117 2.70 -8.09 30.26
N GLY A 118 2.81 -9.28 29.70
CA GLY A 118 1.79 -10.35 29.80
C GLY A 118 0.48 -10.06 29.07
N LEU A 119 0.47 -9.10 28.15
CA LEU A 119 -0.72 -8.68 27.39
C LEU A 119 -0.95 -9.48 26.10
N VAL A 120 0.04 -10.19 25.60
CA VAL A 120 -0.11 -11.08 24.44
C VAL A 120 -0.52 -12.47 24.92
N LYS A 121 -1.73 -12.91 24.59
CA LYS A 121 -2.31 -14.19 25.03
C LYS A 121 -2.40 -15.24 23.92
N LEU A 122 -2.63 -14.82 22.68
CA LEU A 122 -2.77 -15.65 21.47
C LEU A 122 -3.79 -16.82 21.60
N GLY A 123 -4.71 -16.75 22.56
CA GLY A 123 -5.81 -17.72 22.65
C GLY A 123 -6.77 -17.63 21.46
N HIS A 124 -7.05 -16.41 21.01
CA HIS A 124 -7.84 -16.13 19.82
C HIS A 124 -7.30 -14.88 19.11
N VAL A 125 -6.97 -15.02 17.85
CA VAL A 125 -6.51 -13.92 16.99
C VAL A 125 -7.54 -13.61 15.92
N ALA A 126 -7.93 -12.35 15.82
CA ALA A 126 -8.82 -11.87 14.76
C ALA A 126 -8.00 -11.21 13.65
N ILE A 127 -8.22 -11.63 12.41
CA ILE A 127 -7.55 -11.10 11.23
C ILE A 127 -8.56 -10.37 10.36
N ASP A 128 -8.20 -9.16 9.94
CA ASP A 128 -9.01 -8.36 9.02
C ASP A 128 -8.16 -7.37 8.24
N GLY A 129 -8.74 -6.84 7.14
CA GLY A 129 -8.13 -5.84 6.30
C GLY A 129 -8.97 -4.57 6.19
N THR A 130 -8.30 -3.45 6.01
CA THR A 130 -8.97 -2.17 5.74
C THR A 130 -8.28 -1.42 4.62
N LYS A 131 -9.07 -0.78 3.76
CA LYS A 131 -8.52 0.05 2.68
C LYS A 131 -8.21 1.44 3.23
N VAL A 132 -6.97 1.90 3.03
CA VAL A 132 -6.47 3.24 3.39
C VAL A 132 -6.06 3.94 2.10
N LYS A 133 -6.49 5.19 1.92
CA LYS A 133 -6.19 5.95 0.69
C LYS A 133 -4.69 6.17 0.53
N ALA A 134 -4.21 6.04 -0.68
CA ALA A 134 -2.86 6.45 -1.08
C ALA A 134 -2.79 7.96 -1.28
N ASN A 135 -1.59 8.53 -1.26
CA ASN A 135 -1.36 9.93 -1.60
C ASN A 135 -1.35 10.13 -3.12
N ALA A 136 -2.43 9.73 -3.77
CA ALA A 136 -2.59 9.81 -5.21
C ALA A 136 -4.05 10.02 -5.59
N SER A 137 -4.28 10.78 -6.65
CA SER A 137 -5.61 10.95 -7.23
C SER A 137 -5.94 9.82 -8.20
N LYS A 138 -7.19 9.38 -8.24
CA LYS A 138 -7.67 8.46 -9.27
C LYS A 138 -7.57 9.06 -10.69
N HIS A 139 -7.61 10.38 -10.80
CA HIS A 139 -7.48 11.09 -12.07
C HIS A 139 -6.04 11.12 -12.62
N SER A 140 -5.04 10.79 -11.78
CA SER A 140 -3.66 10.60 -12.20
C SER A 140 -3.36 9.16 -12.66
N ALA A 141 -4.39 8.32 -12.81
CA ALA A 141 -4.26 6.97 -13.32
C ALA A 141 -4.69 6.89 -14.78
N MET A 142 -3.99 6.07 -15.54
CA MET A 142 -4.30 5.79 -16.95
C MET A 142 -4.33 4.28 -17.16
N SER A 143 -5.27 3.79 -17.99
CA SER A 143 -5.30 2.37 -18.36
C SER A 143 -4.27 2.06 -19.45
N TYR A 144 -3.79 0.81 -19.52
CA TYR A 144 -2.81 0.38 -20.50
C TYR A 144 -3.29 0.61 -21.94
N GLY A 145 -4.55 0.30 -22.25
CA GLY A 145 -5.13 0.57 -23.56
C GLY A 145 -5.12 2.07 -23.93
N HIS A 146 -5.46 2.94 -22.97
CA HIS A 146 -5.41 4.39 -23.20
C HIS A 146 -3.96 4.90 -23.31
N MET A 147 -3.00 4.35 -22.56
CA MET A 147 -1.58 4.67 -22.68
C MET A 147 -1.06 4.34 -24.07
N ARG A 148 -1.44 3.20 -24.65
CA ARG A 148 -1.08 2.81 -26.02
C ARG A 148 -1.61 3.81 -27.04
N GLN A 149 -2.90 4.13 -26.96
CA GLN A 149 -3.52 5.11 -27.87
C GLN A 149 -2.84 6.48 -27.79
N GLU A 150 -2.55 6.95 -26.55
CA GLU A 150 -1.91 8.24 -26.37
C GLU A 150 -0.44 8.21 -26.82
N ALA A 151 0.28 7.12 -26.60
CA ALA A 151 1.64 6.95 -27.11
C ALA A 151 1.67 6.96 -28.65
N ASP A 152 0.73 6.29 -29.31
CA ASP A 152 0.62 6.27 -30.77
C ASP A 152 0.23 7.66 -31.31
N ARG A 153 -0.70 8.36 -30.65
CA ARG A 153 -1.06 9.73 -30.96
C ARG A 153 0.16 10.66 -30.86
N LEU A 154 0.93 10.55 -29.79
CA LEU A 154 2.14 11.36 -29.58
C LEU A 154 3.23 11.03 -30.62
N ARG A 155 3.38 9.74 -31.02
CA ARG A 155 4.28 9.37 -32.12
C ARG A 155 3.90 10.05 -33.44
N GLN A 156 2.61 10.10 -33.76
CA GLN A 156 2.11 10.78 -34.96
C GLN A 156 2.36 12.28 -34.91
N VAL A 157 2.10 12.93 -33.76
CA VAL A 157 2.34 14.36 -33.55
C VAL A 157 3.83 14.66 -33.67
N ILE A 158 4.71 13.91 -33.00
CA ILE A 158 6.17 14.07 -33.10
C ILE A 158 6.63 13.87 -34.53
N GLY A 159 6.15 12.81 -35.22
CA GLY A 159 6.49 12.56 -36.62
C GLY A 159 5.96 13.65 -37.57
N GLY A 160 4.82 14.28 -37.25
CA GLY A 160 4.28 15.44 -37.96
C GLY A 160 5.18 16.67 -37.84
N HIS A 161 5.53 17.04 -36.60
CA HIS A 161 6.43 18.16 -36.35
C HIS A 161 7.84 17.97 -36.93
N LEU A 162 8.38 16.72 -36.84
CA LEU A 162 9.69 16.45 -37.49
C LEU A 162 9.64 16.59 -39.00
N ARG A 163 8.58 16.11 -39.68
CA ARG A 163 8.41 16.31 -41.14
C ARG A 163 8.23 17.75 -41.49
N GLN A 164 7.52 18.53 -40.68
CA GLN A 164 7.35 19.95 -40.87
C GLN A 164 8.68 20.71 -40.71
N ALA A 165 9.45 20.39 -39.63
CA ALA A 165 10.77 20.97 -39.40
C ALA A 165 11.74 20.67 -40.58
N ILE A 166 11.77 19.41 -41.05
CA ILE A 166 12.58 19.02 -42.22
C ILE A 166 12.16 19.80 -43.47
N ALA A 167 10.87 20.00 -43.69
CA ALA A 167 10.38 20.75 -44.82
C ALA A 167 10.70 22.27 -44.74
N GLU A 168 10.65 22.83 -43.51
CA GLU A 168 11.08 24.19 -43.22
C GLU A 168 12.59 24.36 -43.41
N ASP A 169 13.41 23.41 -42.89
CA ASP A 169 14.85 23.37 -43.08
C ASP A 169 15.23 23.26 -44.56
N GLU A 170 14.53 22.40 -45.34
CA GLU A 170 14.75 22.30 -46.79
C GLU A 170 14.36 23.57 -47.57
N GLU A 171 13.39 24.32 -47.09
CA GLU A 171 12.98 25.59 -47.66
C GLU A 171 13.93 26.71 -47.24
N GLU A 172 14.37 26.73 -45.96
CA GLU A 172 15.38 27.68 -45.48
C GLU A 172 16.76 27.44 -46.12
N ASP A 173 17.17 26.20 -46.33
CA ASP A 173 18.39 25.82 -47.04
C ASP A 173 18.35 26.26 -48.52
N ARG A 174 17.16 26.24 -49.14
CA ARG A 174 16.97 26.77 -50.49
C ARG A 174 17.09 28.31 -50.58
N GLN A 175 16.67 29.02 -49.51
CA GLN A 175 16.61 30.46 -49.48
C GLN A 175 17.85 31.13 -48.88
N LEU A 176 18.51 30.54 -47.89
CA LEU A 176 19.47 31.20 -47.00
C LEU A 176 20.86 30.53 -46.93
N GLY A 177 21.06 29.34 -47.51
CA GLY A 177 22.32 28.62 -47.37
C GLY A 177 22.69 28.33 -45.91
N ARG A 178 23.53 27.36 -45.66
CA ARG A 178 23.89 26.79 -44.33
C ARG A 178 24.14 27.83 -43.23
N ARG A 179 23.11 28.18 -42.46
CA ARG A 179 23.21 28.83 -41.15
C ARG A 179 22.49 27.98 -40.12
N ARG A 180 23.18 27.71 -38.98
CA ARG A 180 22.67 26.85 -37.88
C ARG A 180 21.54 27.52 -37.09
N GLY A 181 20.39 26.83 -36.93
CA GLY A 181 19.40 27.08 -35.90
C GLY A 181 19.14 25.78 -35.15
N ASP A 182 19.73 25.62 -33.98
CA ASP A 182 19.78 24.36 -33.22
C ASP A 182 18.69 24.26 -32.10
N GLU A 183 17.55 24.93 -32.19
CA GLU A 183 16.53 24.89 -31.13
C GLU A 183 15.31 24.05 -31.54
N LEU A 184 15.07 22.96 -30.81
CA LEU A 184 13.83 22.19 -30.92
C LEU A 184 12.63 23.05 -30.49
N PRO A 185 11.54 23.09 -31.29
CA PRO A 185 10.33 23.79 -30.89
C PRO A 185 9.81 23.28 -29.54
N GLU A 186 9.38 24.19 -28.65
CA GLU A 186 8.93 23.92 -27.29
C GLU A 186 7.80 22.86 -27.26
N ALA A 187 6.88 22.90 -28.22
CA ALA A 187 5.80 21.90 -28.37
C ALA A 187 6.32 20.48 -28.66
N LEU A 188 7.48 20.34 -29.32
CA LEU A 188 8.09 19.06 -29.62
C LEU A 188 8.79 18.47 -28.36
N ALA A 189 9.47 19.33 -27.60
CA ALA A 189 10.11 18.93 -26.33
C ALA A 189 9.10 18.37 -25.32
N ASP A 190 7.96 19.02 -25.14
CA ASP A 190 6.88 18.58 -24.28
C ASP A 190 6.28 17.24 -24.73
N ALA A 191 6.04 17.06 -26.03
CA ALA A 191 5.52 15.82 -26.59
C ALA A 191 6.50 14.64 -26.40
N VAL A 192 7.79 14.87 -26.60
CA VAL A 192 8.84 13.85 -26.40
C VAL A 192 8.95 13.44 -24.95
N GLN A 193 8.95 14.40 -24.01
CA GLN A 193 9.00 14.11 -22.57
C GLN A 193 7.77 13.33 -22.11
N ARG A 194 6.57 13.75 -22.53
CA ARG A 194 5.32 13.08 -22.19
C ARG A 194 5.28 11.64 -22.71
N ARG A 195 5.71 11.43 -23.94
CA ARG A 195 5.85 10.09 -24.53
C ARG A 195 6.80 9.21 -23.72
N ALA A 196 7.98 9.69 -23.35
CA ALA A 196 8.96 8.94 -22.58
C ALA A 196 8.45 8.53 -21.20
N VAL A 197 7.61 9.35 -20.55
CA VAL A 197 6.95 9.01 -19.27
C VAL A 197 5.92 7.90 -19.47
N ILE A 198 5.11 7.99 -20.53
CA ILE A 198 4.09 6.97 -20.85
C ILE A 198 4.74 5.63 -21.20
N GLU A 199 5.79 5.62 -22.02
CA GLU A 199 6.50 4.39 -22.41
C GLU A 199 7.13 3.70 -21.20
N ARG A 200 7.71 4.45 -20.25
CA ARG A 200 8.21 3.89 -18.97
C ARG A 200 7.10 3.25 -18.15
N ALA A 201 5.95 3.89 -18.06
CA ALA A 201 4.79 3.34 -17.34
C ALA A 201 4.26 2.05 -17.99
N MET A 202 4.22 1.99 -19.32
CA MET A 202 3.85 0.79 -20.08
C MET A 202 4.82 -0.37 -19.80
N ALA A 203 6.13 -0.11 -19.84
CA ALA A 203 7.16 -1.13 -19.55
C ALA A 203 7.02 -1.73 -18.16
N VAL A 204 6.68 -0.94 -17.15
CA VAL A 204 6.42 -1.43 -15.78
C VAL A 204 5.23 -2.39 -15.75
N LEU A 205 4.12 -2.06 -16.43
CA LEU A 205 2.95 -2.92 -16.50
C LEU A 205 3.23 -4.22 -17.27
N GLU A 206 3.99 -4.16 -18.35
CA GLU A 206 4.40 -5.34 -19.13
C GLU A 206 5.29 -6.26 -18.30
N GLN A 207 6.22 -5.71 -17.53
CA GLN A 207 7.04 -6.48 -16.61
C GLN A 207 6.22 -7.14 -15.49
N ALA A 208 5.25 -6.42 -14.93
CA ALA A 208 4.31 -6.95 -13.95
C ALA A 208 3.42 -8.05 -14.55
N ALA A 209 3.02 -7.92 -15.81
CA ALA A 209 2.27 -8.96 -16.54
C ALA A 209 3.10 -10.24 -16.73
N ARG A 210 4.39 -10.12 -17.10
CA ARG A 210 5.31 -11.26 -17.20
C ARG A 210 5.54 -11.97 -15.88
N ARG A 211 5.48 -11.25 -14.76
CA ARG A 211 5.56 -11.81 -13.39
C ARG A 211 4.25 -12.39 -12.87
N GLY A 212 3.16 -12.32 -13.66
CA GLY A 212 1.83 -12.79 -13.24
C GLY A 212 1.14 -11.92 -12.18
N GLU A 213 1.64 -10.71 -11.94
CA GLU A 213 1.10 -9.78 -10.95
C GLU A 213 -0.12 -9.01 -11.46
N VAL A 214 -0.31 -8.97 -12.78
CA VAL A 214 -1.41 -8.28 -13.45
C VAL A 214 -2.13 -9.27 -14.37
N LYS A 215 -3.45 -9.10 -14.51
CA LYS A 215 -4.27 -9.94 -15.40
C LYS A 215 -3.80 -9.81 -16.84
N VAL A 216 -3.59 -10.96 -17.51
CA VAL A 216 -3.00 -11.06 -18.84
C VAL A 216 -4.06 -11.47 -19.85
N VAL A 217 -4.05 -10.87 -21.03
CA VAL A 217 -4.77 -11.34 -22.20
C VAL A 217 -3.77 -12.04 -23.12
N ARG A 218 -3.90 -13.35 -23.29
CA ARG A 218 -3.13 -14.10 -24.28
C ARG A 218 -3.79 -13.88 -25.64
N ARG A 219 -3.10 -13.24 -26.55
CA ARG A 219 -3.48 -13.22 -27.97
C ARG A 219 -2.78 -14.38 -28.65
N GLU A 220 -3.54 -15.29 -29.26
CA GLU A 220 -2.98 -16.23 -30.20
C GLU A 220 -2.37 -15.46 -31.38
N PRO A 221 -1.22 -15.86 -31.91
CA PRO A 221 -0.65 -15.24 -33.09
C PRO A 221 -1.67 -15.38 -34.22
N ALA A 222 -2.03 -14.27 -34.86
CA ALA A 222 -2.86 -14.30 -36.06
C ALA A 222 -2.13 -15.14 -37.12
N ALA A 223 -2.69 -16.28 -37.46
CA ALA A 223 -2.23 -17.06 -38.57
C ALA A 223 -2.32 -16.17 -39.84
N GLU A 224 -1.20 -15.90 -40.47
CA GLU A 224 -1.16 -15.30 -41.81
C GLU A 224 -1.95 -16.16 -42.74
N ALA A 225 -3.12 -15.70 -43.10
CA ALA A 225 -3.94 -16.33 -44.15
C ALA A 225 -3.26 -16.08 -45.50
N LEU A 226 -2.48 -17.08 -45.93
CA LEU A 226 -2.15 -17.24 -47.34
C LEU A 226 -3.43 -17.60 -48.08
N GLY A 227 -3.70 -16.87 -49.14
CA GLY A 227 -4.93 -16.81 -49.88
C GLY A 227 -5.45 -18.08 -50.46
N ALA A 228 -6.76 -18.17 -50.57
CA ALA A 228 -7.48 -18.79 -51.67
C ALA A 228 -8.86 -18.12 -51.75
N GLY A 229 -9.23 -17.81 -52.97
CA GLY A 229 -10.35 -16.97 -53.34
C GLY A 229 -11.74 -17.58 -53.23
N ASP A 230 -12.63 -16.65 -53.41
CA ASP A 230 -13.93 -16.71 -54.09
C ASP A 230 -15.10 -17.46 -53.44
N SER A 231 -16.10 -16.70 -53.34
CA SER A 231 -17.54 -16.88 -53.60
C SER A 231 -18.49 -16.51 -52.42
N GLY A 232 -19.09 -15.41 -52.60
CA GLY A 232 -20.47 -15.03 -52.51
C GLY A 232 -21.38 -15.61 -51.42
N ARG A 233 -21.81 -14.77 -50.51
CA ARG A 233 -23.23 -14.55 -50.18
C ARG A 233 -23.42 -13.51 -49.08
N VAL A 234 -24.08 -12.44 -49.46
CA VAL A 234 -24.82 -11.55 -48.52
C VAL A 234 -26.19 -12.20 -48.28
N PRO A 235 -26.78 -12.09 -47.11
CA PRO A 235 -27.88 -11.15 -46.85
C PRO A 235 -27.75 -10.49 -45.47
N CYS A 236 -27.94 -9.19 -45.39
CA CYS A 236 -29.12 -8.35 -45.29
C CYS A 236 -29.86 -8.42 -43.94
N SER A 237 -29.89 -7.27 -43.32
CA SER A 237 -30.96 -6.66 -42.48
C SER A 237 -31.22 -7.33 -41.11
N THR A 238 -31.36 -6.59 -40.02
CA THR A 238 -32.28 -5.48 -39.71
C THR A 238 -31.83 -4.83 -38.39
N GLU A 239 -31.76 -3.54 -38.31
CA GLU A 239 -32.61 -2.59 -37.51
C GLU A 239 -32.86 -3.05 -36.05
N SER A 240 -32.77 -2.30 -35.02
CA SER A 240 -32.95 -0.87 -34.70
C SER A 240 -32.80 -0.75 -33.19
N ASP A 241 -32.31 0.28 -32.67
CA ASP A 241 -32.97 1.27 -31.83
C ASP A 241 -31.96 2.08 -30.99
N GLU A 242 -31.84 3.33 -31.36
CA GLU A 242 -31.54 4.39 -30.41
C GLU A 242 -32.83 4.81 -29.70
N PRO A 243 -32.73 5.43 -28.51
CA PRO A 243 -33.05 6.85 -28.49
C PRO A 243 -32.23 7.72 -27.54
N SER A 244 -31.85 8.85 -28.10
CA SER A 244 -32.16 10.25 -27.76
C SER A 244 -31.69 10.84 -26.43
N SER A 245 -30.78 11.77 -26.59
CA SER A 245 -30.72 13.18 -26.20
C SER A 245 -31.31 13.62 -24.85
N SER A 246 -30.47 14.28 -24.07
CA SER A 246 -30.85 15.64 -23.58
C SER A 246 -29.59 16.46 -23.22
N GLU A 247 -29.46 17.56 -23.91
CA GLU A 247 -28.58 18.70 -23.65
C GLU A 247 -28.84 19.30 -22.27
N ARG A 248 -27.77 19.75 -21.61
CA ARG A 248 -27.76 21.05 -20.94
C ARG A 248 -26.34 21.58 -20.80
N ALA A 249 -26.15 22.73 -21.40
CA ALA A 249 -25.01 23.63 -21.28
C ALA A 249 -24.92 24.21 -19.86
N GLY A 250 -23.69 24.55 -19.45
CA GLY A 250 -23.42 25.26 -18.20
C GLY A 250 -21.93 25.62 -18.11
N GLU A 251 -21.61 26.73 -18.65
CA GLU A 251 -20.64 27.79 -18.32
C GLU A 251 -19.29 27.48 -17.69
N ALA A 252 -18.33 28.16 -18.28
CA ALA A 252 -16.92 28.28 -18.00
C ALA A 252 -16.60 28.86 -16.61
N GLY A 253 -15.56 28.34 -15.98
CA GLY A 253 -14.88 28.92 -14.85
C GLY A 253 -13.38 28.74 -15.02
N GLU A 254 -12.68 29.80 -15.35
CA GLU A 254 -11.23 29.90 -15.38
C GLU A 254 -10.65 29.76 -13.96
N GLY A 255 -9.55 29.02 -13.83
CA GLY A 255 -8.79 28.96 -12.58
C GLY A 255 -7.35 28.46 -12.84
N PRO A 256 -6.37 28.90 -12.08
CA PRO A 256 -5.03 29.26 -12.55
C PRO A 256 -3.98 28.15 -12.52
N GLY A 257 -3.05 28.28 -13.47
CA GLY A 257 -1.62 27.97 -13.45
C GLY A 257 -1.09 26.82 -12.59
N ALA A 258 -0.78 25.71 -13.25
CA ALA A 258 0.07 24.66 -12.66
C ALA A 258 1.54 25.06 -12.78
N ARG A 259 2.17 25.37 -11.65
CA ARG A 259 3.63 25.53 -11.51
C ARG A 259 4.31 24.18 -11.64
N ALA A 260 5.18 24.04 -12.61
CA ALA A 260 6.10 22.93 -12.76
C ALA A 260 7.09 22.86 -11.58
N LEU A 261 7.27 21.68 -11.00
CA LEU A 261 8.31 21.40 -10.02
C LEU A 261 9.50 20.73 -10.73
N PRO A 262 10.75 21.07 -10.38
CA PRO A 262 11.92 20.52 -11.03
C PRO A 262 12.18 19.06 -10.62
N LEU A 263 12.46 18.23 -11.63
CA LEU A 263 12.93 16.86 -11.50
C LEU A 263 14.44 16.87 -11.20
N CYS A 264 14.81 16.35 -10.02
CA CYS A 264 16.20 15.97 -9.76
C CYS A 264 16.48 14.61 -10.43
N LEU A 265 17.30 14.64 -11.45
CA LEU A 265 17.89 13.45 -12.09
C LEU A 265 19.14 13.04 -11.29
N GLY A 266 19.07 11.93 -10.57
CA GLY A 266 20.23 11.19 -10.10
C GLY A 266 20.53 10.08 -11.12
N VAL A 267 21.64 10.21 -11.83
CA VAL A 267 22.19 9.17 -12.69
C VAL A 267 23.16 8.35 -11.82
N GLU A 268 22.84 7.10 -11.53
CA GLU A 268 23.81 6.14 -11.00
C GLU A 268 24.35 5.29 -12.16
N GLU A 269 25.65 5.41 -12.37
CA GLU A 269 26.43 4.58 -13.28
C GLU A 269 26.64 3.20 -12.69
N SER A 270 26.38 2.15 -13.46
CA SER A 270 26.74 0.76 -13.14
C SER A 270 28.18 0.46 -13.62
N PRO A 271 28.98 -0.31 -12.88
CA PRO A 271 30.34 -0.62 -13.26
C PRO A 271 30.40 -1.69 -14.37
N ARG A 272 31.31 -1.45 -15.30
CA ARG A 272 31.73 -2.39 -16.35
C ARG A 272 32.49 -3.55 -15.73
N SER A 273 32.18 -4.78 -16.11
CA SER A 273 33.07 -5.94 -15.91
C SER A 273 33.69 -6.33 -17.23
N GLU A 274 35.02 -6.38 -17.20
CA GLU A 274 35.89 -6.79 -18.29
C GLU A 274 35.90 -8.31 -18.49
N GLY A 275 36.28 -8.70 -19.67
CA GLY A 275 36.20 -9.92 -20.36
C GLY A 275 37.06 -11.11 -19.88
N GLY A 276 36.85 -12.21 -20.57
CA GLY A 276 37.66 -13.42 -20.52
C GLY A 276 37.10 -14.44 -21.50
N GLY A 277 37.80 -14.67 -22.59
CA GLY A 277 37.46 -15.59 -23.64
C GLY A 277 37.71 -17.07 -23.28
N GLY A 278 37.11 -17.97 -24.06
CA GLY A 278 37.36 -19.41 -24.01
C GLY A 278 36.54 -20.15 -25.06
N GLU A 279 37.20 -20.63 -26.07
CA GLU A 279 36.69 -21.43 -27.19
C GLU A 279 36.23 -22.85 -26.75
N GLY A 280 35.27 -23.42 -27.47
CA GLY A 280 35.00 -24.85 -27.37
C GLY A 280 33.67 -25.29 -27.95
N GLY A 281 33.68 -25.87 -29.14
CA GLY A 281 32.56 -26.28 -29.95
C GLY A 281 31.67 -27.39 -29.40
N GLY A 282 30.50 -27.51 -29.95
CA GLY A 282 29.56 -28.63 -29.72
C GLY A 282 28.21 -28.31 -30.34
N CYS A 283 28.00 -28.68 -31.61
CA CYS A 283 26.71 -28.64 -32.28
C CYS A 283 25.78 -29.69 -31.68
N THR A 284 24.77 -29.28 -30.95
CA THR A 284 23.57 -30.09 -30.72
C THR A 284 22.34 -29.20 -30.96
N GLY A 285 21.45 -29.68 -31.87
CA GLY A 285 20.30 -28.96 -32.36
C GLY A 285 19.37 -28.47 -31.25
N ALA A 286 19.14 -27.20 -31.26
CA ALA A 286 18.10 -26.59 -30.46
C ALA A 286 16.72 -26.94 -31.03
N PRO A 287 15.72 -27.29 -30.21
CA PRO A 287 14.36 -27.40 -30.70
C PRO A 287 13.88 -26.01 -31.13
N ALA A 288 13.26 -25.94 -32.29
CA ALA A 288 12.65 -24.74 -32.84
C ALA A 288 11.62 -24.22 -31.81
N THR A 289 11.96 -23.11 -31.12
CA THR A 289 11.02 -22.35 -30.30
C THR A 289 10.06 -21.66 -31.26
N GLY A 290 8.81 -22.14 -31.30
CA GLY A 290 7.73 -21.43 -31.92
C GLY A 290 7.61 -20.01 -31.32
N PRO A 291 6.99 -19.04 -32.00
CA PRO A 291 6.92 -17.67 -31.50
C PRO A 291 6.29 -17.67 -30.12
N GLU A 292 7.06 -17.23 -29.12
CA GLU A 292 6.56 -17.05 -27.76
C GLU A 292 5.34 -16.14 -27.81
N ALA A 293 4.21 -16.61 -27.29
CA ALA A 293 2.99 -15.83 -27.22
C ALA A 293 3.29 -14.51 -26.46
N GLU A 294 3.17 -13.39 -27.11
CA GLU A 294 3.47 -12.08 -26.56
C GLU A 294 2.54 -11.80 -25.37
N VAL A 295 3.09 -11.86 -24.15
CA VAL A 295 2.37 -11.64 -22.90
C VAL A 295 2.17 -10.15 -22.73
N ARG A 296 0.94 -9.67 -22.93
CA ARG A 296 0.58 -8.25 -22.75
C ARG A 296 -0.35 -8.05 -21.54
N PRO A 297 -0.25 -6.88 -20.85
CA PRO A 297 -1.23 -6.51 -19.85
C PRO A 297 -2.65 -6.42 -20.41
N ASP A 298 -3.65 -6.64 -19.55
CA ASP A 298 -5.06 -6.33 -19.89
C ASP A 298 -5.17 -4.82 -20.16
N ASP A 299 -5.91 -4.42 -21.20
CA ASP A 299 -6.15 -3.03 -21.57
C ASP A 299 -6.76 -2.20 -20.42
N LYS A 300 -7.41 -2.86 -19.45
CA LYS A 300 -7.93 -2.25 -18.22
C LYS A 300 -6.93 -2.17 -17.09
N ALA A 301 -5.73 -2.74 -17.23
CA ALA A 301 -4.67 -2.62 -16.23
C ALA A 301 -4.31 -1.13 -16.06
N GLN A 302 -4.27 -0.66 -14.81
CA GLN A 302 -4.09 0.77 -14.52
C GLN A 302 -2.75 1.03 -13.86
N TYR A 303 -2.18 2.16 -14.24
CA TYR A 303 -0.96 2.72 -13.64
C TYR A 303 -1.24 4.14 -13.16
N ASN A 304 -0.87 4.44 -11.93
CA ASN A 304 -0.99 5.79 -11.37
C ASN A 304 0.36 6.50 -11.42
N PHE A 305 0.44 7.62 -12.12
CA PHE A 305 1.69 8.38 -12.31
C PHE A 305 2.17 9.10 -11.03
N THR A 306 1.29 9.29 -10.05
CA THR A 306 1.63 9.93 -8.77
C THR A 306 2.13 8.93 -7.73
N ASP A 307 1.54 7.73 -7.68
CA ASP A 307 1.90 6.63 -6.79
C ASP A 307 1.70 5.30 -7.53
N PRO A 308 2.76 4.82 -8.23
CA PRO A 308 2.70 3.63 -9.08
C PRO A 308 2.32 2.33 -8.35
N ASP A 309 2.62 2.27 -7.06
CA ASP A 309 2.32 1.10 -6.23
C ASP A 309 0.86 1.04 -5.78
N SER A 310 0.16 2.18 -5.75
CA SER A 310 -1.24 2.23 -5.34
C SER A 310 -2.17 1.55 -6.37
N ARG A 311 -3.30 1.06 -5.91
CA ARG A 311 -4.32 0.42 -6.78
C ARG A 311 -5.70 0.97 -6.50
N ILE A 312 -6.54 1.00 -7.52
CA ILE A 312 -7.95 1.34 -7.36
C ILE A 312 -8.64 0.23 -6.59
N MET A 313 -9.19 0.58 -5.44
CA MET A 313 -9.90 -0.35 -4.55
C MET A 313 -11.24 0.23 -4.14
N PRO A 314 -12.27 -0.61 -3.93
CA PRO A 314 -13.53 -0.16 -3.34
C PRO A 314 -13.31 0.25 -1.88
N THR A 315 -13.82 1.41 -1.52
CA THR A 315 -13.79 1.92 -0.15
C THR A 315 -15.13 1.67 0.57
N SER A 316 -15.14 1.80 1.89
CA SER A 316 -16.36 1.67 2.70
C SER A 316 -17.46 2.67 2.32
N ALA A 317 -17.10 3.78 1.69
CA ALA A 317 -18.03 4.78 1.16
C ALA A 317 -18.66 4.40 -0.20
N LYS A 318 -18.50 3.14 -0.65
CA LYS A 318 -18.93 2.65 -1.98
C LYS A 318 -18.31 3.41 -3.15
N ALA A 319 -17.24 4.13 -2.91
CA ALA A 319 -16.45 4.82 -3.93
C ALA A 319 -15.20 3.99 -4.28
N PHE A 320 -14.60 4.28 -5.44
CA PHE A 320 -13.32 3.73 -5.85
C PHE A 320 -12.25 4.79 -5.72
N ASP A 321 -11.20 4.49 -4.94
CA ASP A 321 -10.08 5.38 -4.72
C ASP A 321 -8.75 4.63 -4.90
N GLN A 322 -7.65 5.38 -5.13
CA GLN A 322 -6.31 4.84 -5.04
C GLN A 322 -6.02 4.50 -3.57
N CYS A 323 -5.78 3.24 -3.29
CA CYS A 323 -5.65 2.71 -1.93
C CYS A 323 -4.52 1.69 -1.81
N TYR A 324 -4.16 1.45 -0.56
CA TYR A 324 -3.46 0.28 -0.09
C TYR A 324 -4.38 -0.55 0.81
N ASN A 325 -4.12 -1.84 0.86
CA ASN A 325 -4.83 -2.80 1.71
C ASN A 325 -4.01 -3.03 2.99
N ALA A 326 -4.43 -2.40 4.08
CA ALA A 326 -3.81 -2.53 5.38
C ALA A 326 -4.41 -3.72 6.13
N GLN A 327 -3.57 -4.67 6.50
CA GLN A 327 -3.92 -5.91 7.16
C GLN A 327 -3.43 -5.91 8.60
N ALA A 328 -4.18 -6.51 9.52
CA ALA A 328 -3.78 -6.66 10.91
C ALA A 328 -4.28 -7.99 11.50
N ALA A 329 -3.43 -8.62 12.30
CA ALA A 329 -3.80 -9.71 13.21
C ALA A 329 -3.80 -9.17 14.64
N VAL A 330 -4.89 -9.35 15.36
CA VAL A 330 -5.16 -8.70 16.64
C VAL A 330 -5.50 -9.75 17.69
N ASP A 331 -4.83 -9.70 18.83
CA ASP A 331 -5.14 -10.53 19.99
C ASP A 331 -6.52 -10.15 20.59
N ALA A 332 -7.41 -11.12 20.72
CA ALA A 332 -8.78 -10.87 21.14
C ALA A 332 -8.91 -10.45 22.61
N ALA A 333 -7.98 -10.86 23.46
CA ALA A 333 -8.02 -10.56 24.89
C ALA A 333 -7.70 -9.09 25.20
N THR A 334 -6.78 -8.49 24.44
CA THR A 334 -6.18 -7.19 24.77
C THR A 334 -6.30 -6.14 23.65
N GLN A 335 -6.65 -6.59 22.44
CA GLN A 335 -6.63 -5.77 21.23
C GLN A 335 -5.20 -5.25 20.87
N VAL A 336 -4.15 -5.93 21.30
CA VAL A 336 -2.79 -5.72 20.83
C VAL A 336 -2.67 -6.27 19.40
N ILE A 337 -2.11 -5.48 18.50
CA ILE A 337 -1.82 -5.92 17.13
C ILE A 337 -0.54 -6.74 17.16
N VAL A 338 -0.61 -8.00 16.80
CA VAL A 338 0.53 -8.95 16.84
C VAL A 338 1.20 -9.15 15.48
N ALA A 339 0.47 -8.86 14.38
CA ALA A 339 1.04 -8.81 13.04
C ALA A 339 0.38 -7.69 12.23
N ALA A 340 1.15 -7.03 11.36
CA ALA A 340 0.71 -5.90 10.55
C ALA A 340 1.41 -5.90 9.19
N GLU A 341 0.63 -5.90 8.11
CA GLU A 341 1.14 -5.87 6.74
C GLU A 341 0.38 -4.85 5.90
N LEU A 342 1.04 -4.31 4.88
CA LEU A 342 0.43 -3.45 3.88
C LEU A 342 0.67 -4.02 2.49
N SER A 343 -0.39 -4.12 1.70
CA SER A 343 -0.34 -4.67 0.36
C SER A 343 -1.05 -3.76 -0.64
N ASN A 344 -0.65 -3.84 -1.88
CA ASN A 344 -1.38 -3.26 -3.01
C ASN A 344 -2.35 -4.25 -3.68
N LYS A 345 -2.46 -5.48 -3.16
CA LYS A 345 -3.43 -6.47 -3.63
C LYS A 345 -4.81 -6.19 -3.05
N VAL A 346 -5.83 -6.21 -3.91
CA VAL A 346 -7.23 -5.96 -3.51
C VAL A 346 -7.78 -7.10 -2.65
N ALA A 347 -7.36 -8.34 -2.96
CA ALA A 347 -7.82 -9.56 -2.30
C ALA A 347 -7.18 -9.72 -0.92
N ASP A 348 -8.00 -10.03 0.09
CA ASP A 348 -7.56 -10.22 1.48
C ASP A 348 -7.03 -11.64 1.74
N GLY A 349 -7.59 -12.62 1.05
CA GLY A 349 -7.31 -14.04 1.26
C GLY A 349 -5.82 -14.44 1.29
N PRO A 350 -4.96 -13.99 0.35
CA PRO A 350 -3.54 -14.34 0.35
C PRO A 350 -2.76 -13.91 1.59
N HIS A 351 -3.30 -13.00 2.41
CA HIS A 351 -2.63 -12.46 3.58
C HIS A 351 -2.85 -13.28 4.86
N LEU A 352 -3.76 -14.27 4.85
CA LEU A 352 -4.13 -15.04 6.05
C LEU A 352 -2.92 -15.77 6.67
N LEU A 353 -2.30 -16.66 5.91
CA LEU A 353 -1.18 -17.47 6.40
C LEU A 353 0.05 -16.61 6.71
N PRO A 354 0.49 -15.67 5.86
CA PRO A 354 1.59 -14.76 6.18
C PRO A 354 1.39 -13.97 7.48
N LEU A 355 0.16 -13.52 7.79
CA LEU A 355 -0.13 -12.81 9.04
C LEU A 355 -0.06 -13.72 10.26
N VAL A 356 -0.48 -14.97 10.13
CA VAL A 356 -0.35 -15.96 11.22
C VAL A 356 1.12 -16.29 11.46
N GLU A 357 1.91 -16.47 10.40
CA GLU A 357 3.34 -16.71 10.45
C GLU A 357 4.09 -15.50 11.05
N GLN A 358 3.73 -14.29 10.65
CA GLN A 358 4.28 -13.06 11.21
C GLN A 358 3.92 -12.92 12.71
N ALA A 359 2.69 -13.24 13.11
CA ALA A 359 2.29 -13.22 14.50
C ALA A 359 3.13 -14.22 15.32
N ALA A 360 3.36 -15.41 14.78
CA ALA A 360 4.22 -16.41 15.41
C ALA A 360 5.68 -15.95 15.51
N ALA A 361 6.22 -15.38 14.44
CA ALA A 361 7.59 -14.83 14.43
C ALA A 361 7.76 -13.69 15.47
N ASN A 362 6.78 -12.77 15.55
CA ASN A 362 6.83 -11.63 16.47
C ASN A 362 6.66 -12.05 17.94
N THR A 363 5.95 -13.14 18.22
CA THR A 363 5.59 -13.52 19.58
C THR A 363 6.29 -14.80 20.06
N GLY A 364 6.79 -15.61 19.15
CA GLY A 364 7.36 -16.94 19.42
C GLY A 364 6.29 -18.03 19.67
N TRP A 365 4.99 -17.73 19.49
CA TRP A 365 3.87 -18.64 19.70
C TRP A 365 2.87 -18.61 18.55
N LEU A 366 2.31 -19.77 18.21
CA LEU A 366 1.16 -19.85 17.31
C LEU A 366 -0.14 -19.49 18.05
N PRO A 367 -1.10 -18.84 17.40
CA PRO A 367 -2.44 -18.64 17.97
C PRO A 367 -3.18 -19.97 18.08
N ALA A 368 -3.93 -20.18 19.17
CA ALA A 368 -4.76 -21.37 19.30
C ALA A 368 -5.98 -21.32 18.35
N GLU A 369 -6.56 -20.15 18.16
CA GLU A 369 -7.72 -19.92 17.31
C GLU A 369 -7.51 -18.70 16.40
N VAL A 370 -8.02 -18.78 15.18
CA VAL A 370 -8.00 -17.67 14.21
C VAL A 370 -9.39 -17.42 13.65
N SER A 371 -9.82 -16.16 13.69
CA SER A 371 -11.04 -15.73 13.00
C SER A 371 -10.73 -14.69 11.93
N ALA A 372 -11.37 -14.82 10.77
CA ALA A 372 -11.31 -13.86 9.68
C ALA A 372 -12.65 -13.80 8.94
N ASP A 373 -12.82 -12.85 8.04
CA ASP A 373 -14.03 -12.74 7.24
C ASP A 373 -14.05 -13.72 6.06
N ALA A 374 -15.15 -13.73 5.30
CA ALA A 374 -15.32 -14.66 4.17
C ALA A 374 -14.33 -14.42 3.01
N ALA A 375 -13.72 -13.23 2.92
CA ALA A 375 -12.73 -12.93 1.88
C ALA A 375 -11.42 -13.70 2.06
N TYR A 376 -11.15 -14.17 3.27
CA TYR A 376 -9.97 -14.98 3.60
C TYR A 376 -10.18 -16.47 3.35
N TYR A 377 -11.43 -16.92 3.17
CA TYR A 377 -11.72 -18.34 3.06
C TYR A 377 -11.12 -18.97 1.80
N SER A 378 -10.42 -20.08 1.95
CA SER A 378 -10.23 -21.14 0.97
C SER A 378 -10.08 -22.47 1.71
N SER A 379 -10.46 -23.59 1.09
CA SER A 379 -10.32 -24.90 1.71
C SER A 379 -8.86 -25.21 2.06
N ASP A 380 -7.92 -24.85 1.17
CA ASP A 380 -6.49 -25.09 1.36
C ASP A 380 -5.93 -24.28 2.53
N ARG A 381 -6.35 -23.01 2.69
CA ARG A 381 -5.92 -22.16 3.82
C ARG A 381 -6.48 -22.65 5.14
N VAL A 382 -7.74 -23.09 5.14
CA VAL A 382 -8.35 -23.69 6.34
C VAL A 382 -7.61 -24.95 6.73
N GLN A 383 -7.32 -25.82 5.79
CA GLN A 383 -6.55 -27.03 6.03
C GLN A 383 -5.13 -26.73 6.52
N ALA A 384 -4.45 -25.75 5.90
CA ALA A 384 -3.12 -25.34 6.35
C ALA A 384 -3.09 -24.77 7.77
N LEU A 385 -4.17 -24.16 8.25
CA LEU A 385 -4.31 -23.76 9.65
C LEU A 385 -4.54 -24.99 10.56
N GLU A 386 -5.44 -25.90 10.16
CA GLU A 386 -5.71 -27.14 10.89
C GLU A 386 -4.44 -28.02 11.03
N GLU A 387 -3.59 -28.10 9.98
CA GLU A 387 -2.30 -28.78 10.01
C GLU A 387 -1.28 -28.17 11.00
N ARG A 388 -1.42 -26.89 11.29
CA ARG A 388 -0.63 -26.18 12.32
C ARG A 388 -1.27 -26.20 13.72
N GLU A 389 -2.28 -27.04 13.91
CA GLU A 389 -3.06 -27.15 15.16
C GLU A 389 -3.78 -25.85 15.54
N ILE A 390 -4.06 -24.97 14.57
CA ILE A 390 -4.79 -23.73 14.76
C ILE A 390 -6.26 -23.96 14.42
N ASP A 391 -7.17 -23.63 15.33
CA ASP A 391 -8.61 -23.79 15.12
C ASP A 391 -9.22 -22.61 14.35
N PRO A 392 -9.58 -22.74 13.03
CA PRO A 392 -10.05 -21.64 12.20
C PRO A 392 -11.55 -21.39 12.36
N PHE A 393 -11.95 -20.11 12.37
CA PHE A 393 -13.34 -19.63 12.36
C PHE A 393 -13.53 -18.65 11.18
N ILE A 394 -13.52 -19.18 9.95
CA ILE A 394 -13.56 -18.40 8.70
C ILE A 394 -14.76 -18.84 7.87
N PRO A 395 -15.77 -17.98 7.67
CA PRO A 395 -16.97 -18.38 6.95
C PRO A 395 -16.66 -18.62 5.46
N PRO A 396 -17.13 -19.74 4.88
CA PRO A 396 -16.94 -20.02 3.46
C PRO A 396 -17.78 -19.12 2.55
N GLU A 397 -18.72 -18.36 3.12
CA GLU A 397 -19.64 -17.46 2.42
C GLU A 397 -19.91 -16.24 3.29
N LYS A 398 -20.21 -15.12 2.64
CA LYS A 398 -20.56 -13.88 3.35
C LYS A 398 -21.80 -14.10 4.25
N ILE A 399 -21.62 -14.00 5.54
CA ILE A 399 -22.69 -14.17 6.51
C ILE A 399 -23.54 -12.89 6.57
N ARG A 400 -24.83 -13.01 6.25
CA ARG A 400 -25.80 -11.94 6.48
C ARG A 400 -26.27 -11.99 7.93
N HIS A 401 -26.07 -10.92 8.70
CA HIS A 401 -26.21 -10.91 10.16
C HIS A 401 -27.61 -11.32 10.70
N GLY A 402 -28.70 -10.98 10.03
CA GLY A 402 -30.05 -11.26 10.51
C GLY A 402 -30.46 -12.75 10.48
N PRO A 403 -30.49 -13.39 9.29
CA PRO A 403 -30.96 -14.78 9.15
C PRO A 403 -30.04 -15.80 9.82
N TRP A 404 -28.72 -15.56 9.83
CA TRP A 404 -27.74 -16.50 10.39
C TRP A 404 -27.88 -16.68 11.91
N ARG A 405 -28.11 -15.58 12.65
CA ARG A 405 -28.32 -15.63 14.10
C ARG A 405 -29.60 -16.40 14.51
N ARG A 406 -30.61 -16.41 13.64
CA ARG A 406 -31.91 -17.06 13.89
C ARG A 406 -31.93 -18.55 13.54
N GLN A 407 -30.94 -19.05 12.78
CA GLN A 407 -30.90 -20.47 12.42
C GLN A 407 -30.61 -21.34 13.67
N PRO A 408 -31.34 -22.41 13.92
CA PRO A 408 -31.05 -23.30 15.02
C PRO A 408 -29.67 -23.94 14.87
N PRO A 409 -28.95 -24.18 15.99
CA PRO A 409 -27.67 -24.86 15.92
C PRO A 409 -27.86 -26.29 15.36
N PRO A 410 -26.88 -26.80 14.61
CA PRO A 410 -26.96 -28.17 14.09
C PRO A 410 -26.95 -29.18 15.22
N ARG A 411 -27.84 -30.17 15.17
CA ARG A 411 -27.92 -31.26 16.12
C ARG A 411 -27.24 -32.50 15.58
N GLY A 412 -26.80 -33.37 16.47
CA GLY A 412 -26.22 -34.70 16.17
C GLY A 412 -24.75 -34.64 15.68
N ARG A 413 -24.18 -35.81 15.46
CA ARG A 413 -22.79 -35.99 15.01
C ARG A 413 -22.64 -35.48 13.58
N PRO A 414 -21.50 -34.81 13.23
CA PRO A 414 -21.26 -34.41 11.86
C PRO A 414 -21.23 -35.61 10.89
N PRO A 415 -21.84 -35.50 9.71
CA PRO A 415 -21.69 -36.53 8.67
C PRO A 415 -20.21 -36.78 8.36
N ARG A 416 -19.84 -38.05 8.11
CA ARG A 416 -18.44 -38.43 7.87
C ARG A 416 -17.89 -37.92 6.52
N ASN A 417 -18.74 -37.62 5.57
CA ASN A 417 -18.42 -37.24 4.18
C ASN A 417 -18.48 -35.71 3.94
N LEU A 418 -18.50 -34.89 5.01
CA LEU A 418 -18.47 -33.44 4.82
C LEU A 418 -17.07 -33.00 4.35
N ASP A 419 -17.04 -32.23 3.25
CA ASP A 419 -15.87 -31.50 2.80
C ASP A 419 -15.46 -30.38 3.82
N THR A 420 -14.29 -29.81 3.64
CA THR A 420 -13.78 -28.73 4.51
C THR A 420 -14.74 -27.56 4.58
N ARG A 421 -15.38 -27.20 3.45
CA ARG A 421 -16.38 -26.12 3.38
C ARG A 421 -17.63 -26.45 4.22
N GLY A 422 -18.14 -27.65 4.09
CA GLY A 422 -19.30 -28.13 4.87
C GLY A 422 -19.02 -28.23 6.36
N ARG A 423 -17.82 -28.72 6.72
CA ARG A 423 -17.35 -28.76 8.12
C ARG A 423 -17.32 -27.36 8.73
N MET A 424 -16.69 -26.38 8.03
CA MET A 424 -16.61 -25.01 8.50
C MET A 424 -17.98 -24.34 8.61
N ARG A 425 -18.86 -24.50 7.61
CA ARG A 425 -20.24 -24.01 7.64
C ARG A 425 -21.02 -24.56 8.84
N ARG A 426 -20.86 -25.87 9.16
CA ARG A 426 -21.48 -26.51 10.31
C ARG A 426 -20.89 -26.00 11.61
N LYS A 427 -19.56 -25.91 11.73
CA LYS A 427 -18.83 -25.40 12.90
C LYS A 427 -19.33 -24.02 13.30
N LEU A 428 -19.37 -23.07 12.36
CA LEU A 428 -19.83 -21.70 12.61
C LEU A 428 -21.31 -21.59 13.00
N ARG A 429 -22.14 -22.61 12.71
CA ARG A 429 -23.54 -22.67 13.16
C ARG A 429 -23.72 -23.18 14.56
N THR A 430 -22.72 -23.82 15.18
CA THR A 430 -22.75 -24.24 16.59
C THR A 430 -22.77 -23.02 17.51
N ARG A 431 -23.18 -23.20 18.77
CA ARG A 431 -23.12 -22.11 19.76
C ARG A 431 -21.69 -21.61 19.95
N HIS A 432 -20.75 -22.52 20.17
CA HIS A 432 -19.33 -22.19 20.29
C HIS A 432 -18.77 -21.48 19.05
N GLY A 433 -19.02 -22.00 17.84
CA GLY A 433 -18.54 -21.38 16.60
C GLY A 433 -19.08 -19.97 16.38
N ARG A 434 -20.33 -19.69 16.77
CA ARG A 434 -20.90 -18.34 16.72
C ARG A 434 -20.23 -17.38 17.69
N GLU A 435 -20.04 -17.81 18.93
CA GLU A 435 -19.39 -17.02 19.98
C GLU A 435 -17.97 -16.66 19.56
N ARG A 436 -17.19 -17.65 19.07
CA ARG A 436 -15.82 -17.42 18.61
C ARG A 436 -15.74 -16.51 17.36
N TYR A 437 -16.60 -16.72 16.38
CA TYR A 437 -16.61 -15.86 15.21
C TYR A 437 -17.04 -14.41 15.52
N GLN A 438 -17.94 -14.22 16.51
CA GLN A 438 -18.34 -12.87 16.94
C GLN A 438 -17.22 -12.07 17.59
N LEU A 439 -16.22 -12.73 18.19
CA LEU A 439 -15.06 -12.05 18.76
C LEU A 439 -14.34 -11.19 17.73
N ARG A 440 -14.33 -11.58 16.45
CA ARG A 440 -13.75 -10.76 15.38
C ARG A 440 -14.29 -9.33 15.37
N GLN A 441 -15.60 -9.18 15.44
CA GLN A 441 -16.24 -7.86 15.42
C GLN A 441 -15.86 -7.01 16.65
N GLN A 442 -15.70 -7.64 17.79
CA GLN A 442 -15.33 -6.97 19.04
C GLN A 442 -13.82 -6.70 19.16
N THR A 443 -13.01 -7.35 18.34
CA THR A 443 -11.55 -7.31 18.40
C THR A 443 -10.96 -6.35 17.35
N VAL A 444 -11.05 -6.73 16.07
CA VAL A 444 -10.32 -6.02 15.01
C VAL A 444 -11.07 -4.80 14.49
N GLU A 445 -12.41 -4.82 14.44
CA GLU A 445 -13.18 -3.66 13.97
C GLU A 445 -12.97 -2.41 14.86
N PRO A 446 -13.00 -2.51 16.22
CA PRO A 446 -12.66 -1.38 17.07
C PRO A 446 -11.22 -0.88 16.89
N VAL A 447 -10.26 -1.78 16.65
CA VAL A 447 -8.86 -1.41 16.39
C VAL A 447 -8.76 -0.54 15.14
N PHE A 448 -9.35 -0.96 14.02
CA PHE A 448 -9.41 -0.13 12.83
C PHE A 448 -10.20 1.18 13.05
N GLY A 449 -11.27 1.14 13.82
CA GLY A 449 -12.01 2.32 14.25
C GLY A 449 -11.12 3.34 14.98
N GLN A 450 -10.32 2.87 15.93
CA GLN A 450 -9.39 3.71 16.67
C GLN A 450 -8.29 4.29 15.78
N ILE A 451 -7.73 3.51 14.85
CA ILE A 451 -6.69 3.98 13.94
C ILE A 451 -7.25 4.95 12.88
N LYS A 452 -8.33 4.56 12.21
CA LYS A 452 -8.85 5.33 11.06
C LYS A 452 -9.69 6.54 11.47
N TRP A 453 -10.56 6.38 12.47
CA TRP A 453 -11.52 7.42 12.82
C TRP A 453 -11.05 8.26 14.01
N ALA A 454 -10.71 7.64 15.15
CA ALA A 454 -10.31 8.40 16.33
C ALA A 454 -8.96 9.11 16.11
N ARG A 455 -7.99 8.43 15.48
CA ARG A 455 -6.67 9.03 15.15
C ARG A 455 -6.56 9.56 13.72
N GLY A 456 -7.58 9.36 12.87
CA GLY A 456 -7.71 10.00 11.57
C GLY A 456 -6.78 9.47 10.47
N LEU A 457 -6.32 8.19 10.51
CA LEU A 457 -5.55 7.60 9.42
C LEU A 457 -6.48 7.23 8.24
N GLN A 458 -6.95 8.22 7.52
CA GLN A 458 -7.80 8.05 6.34
C GLN A 458 -6.98 7.90 5.06
N GLN A 459 -5.78 8.49 5.04
CA GLN A 459 -4.91 8.56 3.89
C GLN A 459 -3.43 8.57 4.32
N PHE A 460 -2.59 7.86 3.60
CA PHE A 460 -1.14 7.98 3.77
C PHE A 460 -0.63 9.33 3.23
N LEU A 461 0.38 9.89 3.87
CA LEU A 461 1.03 11.11 3.42
C LEU A 461 2.24 10.84 2.51
N LEU A 462 2.82 9.64 2.62
CA LEU A 462 3.95 9.19 1.82
C LEU A 462 3.47 8.33 0.65
N ARG A 463 4.26 8.27 -0.41
CA ARG A 463 3.99 7.52 -1.64
C ARG A 463 4.91 6.31 -1.72
N GLY A 464 4.48 5.30 -2.46
CA GLY A 464 5.17 4.04 -2.62
C GLY A 464 4.83 3.02 -1.51
N LEU A 465 4.74 1.74 -1.88
CA LEU A 465 4.36 0.66 -0.96
C LEU A 465 5.33 0.51 0.23
N PRO A 466 6.67 0.59 0.08
CA PRO A 466 7.58 0.48 1.22
C PRO A 466 7.35 1.58 2.25
N ALA A 467 7.23 2.83 1.80
CA ALA A 467 7.01 3.96 2.69
C ALA A 467 5.63 3.92 3.38
N ALA A 468 4.60 3.55 2.66
CA ALA A 468 3.27 3.37 3.22
C ALA A 468 3.22 2.19 4.21
N ARG A 469 3.96 1.08 3.95
CA ARG A 469 4.08 -0.07 4.85
C ARG A 469 4.76 0.31 6.17
N ALA A 470 5.87 1.03 6.12
CA ALA A 470 6.55 1.51 7.32
C ALA A 470 5.64 2.45 8.13
N CYS A 471 4.90 3.36 7.47
CA CYS A 471 3.89 4.18 8.13
C CYS A 471 2.79 3.36 8.80
N TRP A 472 2.28 2.32 8.13
CA TRP A 472 1.26 1.43 8.70
C TRP A 472 1.77 0.70 9.95
N ARG A 473 2.97 0.12 9.88
CA ARG A 473 3.60 -0.55 11.02
C ARG A 473 3.83 0.41 12.18
N PHE A 474 4.30 1.63 11.92
CA PHE A 474 4.45 2.65 12.97
C PHE A 474 3.11 3.03 13.61
N GLU A 475 2.03 3.17 12.84
CA GLU A 475 0.68 3.40 13.39
C GLU A 475 0.21 2.24 14.29
N CYS A 476 0.55 1.00 13.93
CA CYS A 476 0.29 -0.18 14.75
C CYS A 476 1.15 -0.18 16.02
N ALA A 477 2.41 0.25 15.96
CA ALA A 477 3.26 0.43 17.14
C ALA A 477 2.65 1.45 18.12
N VAL A 478 2.22 2.60 17.62
CA VAL A 478 1.53 3.63 18.42
C VAL A 478 0.25 3.07 19.05
N HIS A 479 -0.52 2.27 18.28
CA HIS A 479 -1.70 1.62 18.82
C HIS A 479 -1.36 0.69 19.98
N ASN A 480 -0.32 -0.13 19.85
CA ASN A 480 0.10 -1.06 20.88
C ASN A 480 0.54 -0.34 22.15
N VAL A 481 1.34 0.74 22.03
CA VAL A 481 1.74 1.56 23.18
C VAL A 481 0.52 2.14 23.90
N LEU A 482 -0.46 2.68 23.17
CA LEU A 482 -1.68 3.20 23.77
C LEU A 482 -2.54 2.10 24.43
N LYS A 483 -2.54 0.88 23.89
CA LYS A 483 -3.21 -0.26 24.49
C LYS A 483 -2.55 -0.70 25.78
N MET A 484 -1.22 -0.79 25.79
CA MET A 484 -0.45 -1.10 27.00
C MET A 484 -0.72 -0.07 28.10
N TRP A 485 -0.69 1.22 27.78
CA TRP A 485 -1.04 2.28 28.74
C TRP A 485 -2.43 2.11 29.33
N ARG A 486 -3.47 1.93 28.47
CA ARG A 486 -4.86 1.80 28.91
C ARG A 486 -5.13 0.53 29.74
N LEU A 487 -4.34 -0.51 29.53
CA LEU A 487 -4.43 -1.76 30.28
C LEU A 487 -3.54 -1.75 31.54
N GLY A 488 -2.89 -0.62 31.85
CA GLY A 488 -2.05 -0.49 33.04
C GLY A 488 -0.81 -1.38 32.99
N ALA A 489 -0.21 -1.56 31.80
CA ALA A 489 1.02 -2.33 31.67
C ALA A 489 2.11 -1.78 32.56
N VAL A 490 2.77 -2.66 33.28
CA VAL A 490 3.95 -2.35 34.09
C VAL A 490 5.07 -3.26 33.62
N TRP A 491 6.23 -2.71 33.42
CA TRP A 491 7.45 -3.47 33.15
C TRP A 491 8.30 -3.53 34.40
N SER A 492 8.43 -4.71 34.96
CA SER A 492 9.35 -4.98 36.08
C SER A 492 10.80 -4.96 35.62
#